data_356de07709f8a7821a1d595857d7aebd
#
_entry.id   356de07709f8a7821a1d595857d7aebd
#
_cell.length_a   1.000
_cell.length_b   1.000
_cell.length_c   1.000
_cell.angle_alpha   90.00
_cell.angle_beta   90.00
_cell.angle_gamma   90.00
#
_symmetry.space_group_name_H-M   'P 1'
#
loop_
_entity.id
_entity.type
_entity.pdbx_description
1 polymer ?
#
loop_
_entity_poly.entity_id
_entity_poly.type
_entity_poly.pdbx_seq_one_letter_code
_entity_poly.pdbx_strand_id
1 'polypeptide(L)'
;SVKYLLAVYLGIAGFAYLFQLQVFFSVIVMAAASIFVPTVFLMNYKNLYEEKKFEDLTAYMEQLLYSFKRRAKILTALEDTKLLFRQGESRLYNGIEYAVEHIQSAQSEGNIYQEAFSEIEKEYGCKRLYKIHDFLMQVELSGGSPDAAIEILLNDRKMWIERIYGLQKEKKNIKVKVTIG
;
A
#
# COMPACT_ATOMS: atom_id res chain seq x y z
N SER A 1 3.16 -7.15 -19.26
CA SER A 1 2.54 -8.24 -19.03
C SER A 1 1.73 -9.02 -20.06
N VAL A 2 1.24 -8.44 -21.15
CA VAL A 2 0.60 -9.17 -22.26
C VAL A 2 1.55 -10.21 -22.88
N LYS A 3 2.86 -9.92 -22.92
CA LYS A 3 3.90 -10.82 -23.43
C LYS A 3 3.97 -12.14 -22.64
N TYR A 4 3.79 -12.11 -21.31
CA TYR A 4 3.79 -13.32 -20.48
C TYR A 4 2.54 -14.17 -20.70
N LEU A 5 1.37 -13.55 -20.86
CA LEU A 5 0.13 -14.24 -21.21
C LEU A 5 0.27 -14.96 -22.56
N LEU A 6 0.80 -14.27 -23.57
CA LEU A 6 1.07 -14.85 -24.89
C LEU A 6 2.04 -16.05 -24.81
N ALA A 7 3.12 -15.93 -24.00
CA ALA A 7 4.08 -17.02 -23.82
C ALA A 7 3.44 -18.25 -23.17
N VAL A 8 2.54 -18.07 -22.18
CA VAL A 8 1.83 -19.18 -21.54
C VAL A 8 0.90 -19.88 -22.54
N TYR A 9 0.14 -19.13 -23.35
CA TYR A 9 -0.76 -19.72 -24.36
C TYR A 9 0.01 -20.46 -25.46
N LEU A 10 1.15 -19.92 -25.90
CA LEU A 10 2.04 -20.61 -26.85
C LEU A 10 2.63 -21.89 -26.26
N GLY A 11 2.98 -21.87 -24.97
CA GLY A 11 3.44 -23.06 -24.24
C GLY A 11 2.37 -24.17 -24.18
N ILE A 12 1.12 -23.80 -23.87
CA ILE A 12 -0.01 -24.75 -23.81
C ILE A 12 -0.31 -25.33 -25.20
N ALA A 13 -0.28 -24.51 -26.24
CA ALA A 13 -0.48 -24.97 -27.62
C ALA A 13 0.63 -25.90 -28.09
N GLY A 14 1.89 -25.56 -27.77
CA GLY A 14 3.04 -26.42 -28.05
C GLY A 14 2.98 -27.77 -27.33
N PHE A 15 2.55 -27.77 -26.06
CA PHE A 15 2.35 -28.98 -25.28
C PHE A 15 1.26 -29.88 -25.89
N ALA A 16 0.11 -29.29 -26.25
CA ALA A 16 -0.99 -30.04 -26.90
C ALA A 16 -0.55 -30.64 -28.23
N TYR A 17 0.29 -29.95 -29.01
CA TYR A 17 0.84 -30.45 -30.27
C TYR A 17 1.84 -31.61 -30.04
N LEU A 18 2.76 -31.47 -29.10
CA LEU A 18 3.77 -32.50 -28.78
C LEU A 18 3.14 -33.81 -28.27
N PHE A 19 2.08 -33.74 -27.50
CA PHE A 19 1.39 -34.89 -26.93
C PHE A 19 0.27 -35.44 -27.83
N GLN A 20 0.12 -34.94 -29.07
CA GLN A 20 -0.89 -35.37 -30.03
C GLN A 20 -2.31 -35.47 -29.43
N LEU A 21 -2.67 -34.52 -28.54
CA LEU A 21 -3.98 -34.49 -27.91
C LEU A 21 -5.05 -34.33 -28.99
N GLN A 22 -6.12 -35.13 -28.87
CA GLN A 22 -7.28 -35.00 -29.76
C GLN A 22 -7.79 -33.56 -29.69
N VAL A 23 -8.24 -33.03 -30.84
CA VAL A 23 -8.70 -31.62 -30.98
C VAL A 23 -9.72 -31.23 -29.90
N PHE A 24 -10.60 -32.14 -29.54
CA PHE A 24 -11.62 -31.94 -28.50
C PHE A 24 -11.00 -31.64 -27.12
N PHE A 25 -9.99 -32.41 -26.70
CA PHE A 25 -9.28 -32.17 -25.43
C PHE A 25 -8.44 -30.88 -25.45
N SER A 26 -7.84 -30.57 -26.59
CA SER A 26 -7.09 -29.31 -26.76
C SER A 26 -7.99 -28.10 -26.60
N VAL A 27 -9.24 -28.13 -27.13
CA VAL A 27 -10.21 -27.04 -26.96
C VAL A 27 -10.62 -26.88 -25.49
N ILE A 28 -10.88 -27.99 -24.79
CA ILE A 28 -11.23 -27.94 -23.35
C ILE A 28 -10.09 -27.33 -22.52
N VAL A 29 -8.85 -27.75 -22.75
CA VAL A 29 -7.67 -27.24 -22.03
C VAL A 29 -7.47 -25.75 -22.31
N MET A 30 -7.62 -25.32 -23.56
CA MET A 30 -7.52 -23.90 -23.93
C MET A 30 -8.64 -23.06 -23.29
N ALA A 31 -9.88 -23.57 -23.25
CA ALA A 31 -10.98 -22.90 -22.59
C ALA A 31 -10.76 -22.75 -21.07
N ALA A 32 -10.32 -23.83 -20.41
CA ALA A 32 -9.97 -23.81 -18.99
C ALA A 32 -8.81 -22.82 -18.70
N ALA A 33 -7.77 -22.85 -19.51
CA ALA A 33 -6.63 -21.93 -19.37
C ALA A 33 -7.04 -20.47 -19.56
N SER A 34 -7.98 -20.18 -20.46
CA SER A 34 -8.49 -18.81 -20.71
C SER A 34 -9.20 -18.20 -19.52
N ILE A 35 -9.75 -19.02 -18.62
CA ILE A 35 -10.37 -18.56 -17.36
C ILE A 35 -9.34 -18.52 -16.23
N PHE A 36 -8.52 -19.58 -16.10
CA PHE A 36 -7.65 -19.77 -14.96
C PHE A 36 -6.43 -18.83 -14.96
N VAL A 37 -5.79 -18.67 -16.12
CA VAL A 37 -4.58 -17.83 -16.24
C VAL A 37 -4.83 -16.36 -15.90
N PRO A 38 -5.87 -15.68 -16.47
CA PRO A 38 -6.17 -14.31 -16.09
C PRO A 38 -6.54 -14.16 -14.62
N THR A 39 -7.30 -15.13 -14.06
CA THR A 39 -7.72 -15.09 -12.65
C THR A 39 -6.51 -15.13 -11.70
N VAL A 40 -5.58 -16.06 -11.91
CA VAL A 40 -4.34 -16.16 -11.12
C VAL A 40 -3.49 -14.91 -11.28
N PHE A 41 -3.39 -14.38 -12.49
CA PHE A 41 -2.63 -13.15 -12.76
C PHE A 41 -3.21 -11.94 -12.03
N LEU A 42 -4.54 -11.76 -12.06
CA LEU A 42 -5.23 -10.68 -11.36
C LEU A 42 -5.08 -10.81 -9.83
N MET A 43 -5.17 -12.03 -9.29
CA MET A 43 -4.95 -12.28 -7.86
C MET A 43 -3.52 -11.91 -7.44
N ASN A 44 -2.52 -12.30 -8.21
CA ASN A 44 -1.12 -11.96 -7.92
C ASN A 44 -0.89 -10.45 -8.03
N TYR A 45 -1.44 -9.80 -9.05
CA TYR A 45 -1.34 -8.35 -9.21
C TYR A 45 -1.98 -7.60 -8.03
N LYS A 46 -3.17 -8.03 -7.61
CA LYS A 46 -3.85 -7.46 -6.45
C LYS A 46 -3.03 -7.62 -5.17
N ASN A 47 -2.48 -8.81 -4.92
CA ASN A 47 -1.65 -9.05 -3.74
C ASN A 47 -0.39 -8.16 -3.71
N LEU A 48 0.31 -8.03 -4.84
CA LEU A 48 1.48 -7.14 -4.96
C LEU A 48 1.09 -5.66 -4.75
N TYR A 49 -0.06 -5.25 -5.28
CA TYR A 49 -0.56 -3.91 -5.09
C TYR A 49 -0.88 -3.60 -3.63
N GLU A 50 -1.59 -4.51 -2.93
CA GLU A 50 -1.91 -4.35 -1.51
C GLU A 50 -0.66 -4.37 -0.63
N GLU A 51 0.33 -5.20 -0.95
CA GLU A 51 1.61 -5.25 -0.26
C GLU A 51 2.36 -3.92 -0.41
N LYS A 52 2.51 -3.41 -1.63
CA LYS A 52 3.14 -2.12 -1.88
C LYS A 52 2.38 -0.97 -1.21
N LYS A 53 1.04 -0.98 -1.28
CA LYS A 53 0.20 0.01 -0.61
C LYS A 53 0.43 0.02 0.91
N PHE A 54 0.60 -1.16 1.51
CA PHE A 54 0.89 -1.30 2.94
C PHE A 54 2.30 -0.79 3.28
N GLU A 55 3.30 -1.11 2.46
CA GLU A 55 4.68 -0.63 2.63
C GLU A 55 4.75 0.90 2.53
N ASP A 56 4.14 1.49 1.50
CA ASP A 56 4.08 2.94 1.32
C ASP A 56 3.40 3.62 2.52
N LEU A 57 2.27 3.08 3.00
CA LEU A 57 1.56 3.61 4.16
C LEU A 57 2.41 3.58 5.43
N THR A 58 3.07 2.45 5.68
CA THR A 58 3.89 2.29 6.89
C THR A 58 5.14 3.16 6.86
N ALA A 59 5.76 3.34 5.69
CA ALA A 59 6.88 4.25 5.49
C ALA A 59 6.44 5.72 5.68
N TYR A 60 5.28 6.09 5.15
CA TYR A 60 4.69 7.41 5.35
C TYR A 60 4.48 7.74 6.83
N MET A 61 3.80 6.86 7.56
CA MET A 61 3.51 7.06 8.98
C MET A 61 4.79 7.22 9.80
N GLU A 62 5.81 6.44 9.47
CA GLU A 62 7.11 6.51 10.16
C GLU A 62 7.82 7.82 9.89
N GLN A 63 7.98 8.18 8.63
CA GLN A 63 8.70 9.37 8.23
C GLN A 63 7.98 10.64 8.72
N LEU A 64 6.66 10.67 8.62
CA LEU A 64 5.86 11.79 9.10
C LEU A 64 6.05 12.02 10.61
N LEU A 65 6.00 10.95 11.41
CA LEU A 65 6.22 11.04 12.87
C LEU A 65 7.64 11.48 13.20
N TYR A 66 8.66 10.95 12.53
CA TYR A 66 10.05 11.38 12.75
C TYR A 66 10.31 12.82 12.34
N SER A 67 9.77 13.25 11.21
CA SER A 67 9.92 14.62 10.74
C SER A 67 9.18 15.59 11.65
N PHE A 68 7.98 15.26 12.10
CA PHE A 68 7.21 16.06 13.05
C PHE A 68 7.89 16.13 14.42
N LYS A 69 8.48 15.04 14.91
CA LYS A 69 9.26 15.03 16.16
C LYS A 69 10.39 16.09 16.15
N ARG A 70 11.02 16.30 15.00
CA ARG A 70 12.12 17.26 14.87
C ARG A 70 11.67 18.70 14.78
N ARG A 71 10.52 18.97 14.19
CA ARG A 71 10.11 20.32 13.79
C ARG A 71 8.84 20.80 14.47
N ALA A 72 8.00 19.90 14.95
CA ALA A 72 6.65 20.15 15.51
C ALA A 72 5.77 21.00 14.58
N LYS A 73 5.91 20.81 13.24
CA LYS A 73 5.16 21.50 12.20
C LYS A 73 4.69 20.50 11.14
N ILE A 74 3.38 20.42 10.92
CA ILE A 74 2.76 19.48 9.96
C ILE A 74 3.26 19.75 8.54
N LEU A 75 3.26 21.02 8.11
CA LEU A 75 3.69 21.38 6.76
C LEU A 75 5.11 20.89 6.47
N THR A 76 6.06 21.21 7.35
CA THR A 76 7.47 20.81 7.18
C THR A 76 7.63 19.30 7.25
N ALA A 77 6.86 18.63 8.11
CA ALA A 77 6.90 17.18 8.22
C ALA A 77 6.36 16.49 6.94
N LEU A 78 5.34 17.05 6.30
CA LEU A 78 4.83 16.59 5.01
C LEU A 78 5.83 16.82 3.88
N GLU A 79 6.46 18.00 3.82
CA GLU A 79 7.50 18.31 2.84
C GLU A 79 8.69 17.34 2.94
N ASP A 80 9.22 17.11 4.15
CA ASP A 80 10.27 16.12 4.39
C ASP A 80 9.82 14.69 3.99
N THR A 81 8.56 14.34 4.29
CA THR A 81 8.01 13.02 3.98
C THR A 81 7.81 12.81 2.48
N LYS A 82 7.42 13.87 1.76
CA LYS A 82 7.27 13.85 0.30
C LYS A 82 8.54 13.41 -0.41
N LEU A 83 9.71 13.79 0.11
CA LEU A 83 11.01 13.43 -0.46
C LEU A 83 11.30 11.92 -0.48
N LEU A 84 10.62 11.14 0.36
CA LEU A 84 10.75 9.69 0.40
C LEU A 84 10.06 9.01 -0.80
N PHE A 85 9.06 9.66 -1.39
CA PHE A 85 8.25 9.11 -2.47
C PHE A 85 8.62 9.75 -3.80
N ARG A 86 8.60 8.94 -4.89
CA ARG A 86 8.87 9.43 -6.23
C ARG A 86 7.58 9.89 -6.91
N GLN A 87 7.66 11.04 -7.57
CA GLN A 87 6.58 11.55 -8.38
C GLN A 87 6.15 10.54 -9.45
N GLY A 88 4.84 10.30 -9.57
CA GLY A 88 4.26 9.40 -10.57
C GLY A 88 4.36 7.90 -10.27
N GLU A 89 5.12 7.47 -9.27
CA GLU A 89 5.24 6.05 -8.87
C GLU A 89 4.32 5.67 -7.71
N SER A 90 3.96 6.63 -6.85
CA SER A 90 3.12 6.39 -5.67
C SER A 90 1.93 7.35 -5.64
N ARG A 91 0.74 6.82 -5.38
CA ARG A 91 -0.46 7.63 -5.11
C ARG A 91 -0.30 8.49 -3.87
N LEU A 92 0.52 8.01 -2.95
CA LEU A 92 0.82 8.72 -1.72
C LEU A 92 1.57 10.03 -2.00
N TYR A 93 2.47 10.05 -2.98
CA TYR A 93 3.13 11.30 -3.40
C TYR A 93 2.10 12.38 -3.76
N ASN A 94 1.11 12.04 -4.58
CA ASN A 94 0.08 13.01 -5.00
C ASN A 94 -0.78 13.46 -3.82
N GLY A 95 -1.12 12.56 -2.90
CA GLY A 95 -1.86 12.91 -1.68
C GLY A 95 -1.06 13.83 -0.75
N ILE A 96 0.25 13.59 -0.60
CA ILE A 96 1.12 14.47 0.20
C ILE A 96 1.30 15.82 -0.49
N GLU A 97 1.48 15.84 -1.81
CA GLU A 97 1.58 17.07 -2.59
C GLU A 97 0.32 17.93 -2.44
N TYR A 98 -0.86 17.32 -2.61
CA TYR A 98 -2.13 17.99 -2.36
C TYR A 98 -2.22 18.58 -0.95
N ALA A 99 -1.82 17.80 0.07
CA ALA A 99 -1.84 18.25 1.46
C ALA A 99 -0.91 19.46 1.69
N VAL A 100 0.29 19.43 1.13
CA VAL A 100 1.25 20.54 1.21
C VAL A 100 0.70 21.79 0.54
N GLU A 101 0.21 21.68 -0.70
CA GLU A 101 -0.36 22.80 -1.45
C GLU A 101 -1.59 23.38 -0.74
N HIS A 102 -2.45 22.52 -0.20
CA HIS A 102 -3.66 22.94 0.50
C HIS A 102 -3.30 23.74 1.77
N ILE A 103 -2.34 23.30 2.56
CA ILE A 103 -1.88 24.03 3.76
C ILE A 103 -1.21 25.36 3.37
N GLN A 104 -0.37 25.36 2.32
CA GLN A 104 0.32 26.58 1.88
C GLN A 104 -0.63 27.64 1.27
N SER A 105 -1.71 27.22 0.61
CA SER A 105 -2.67 28.11 -0.03
C SER A 105 -3.76 28.61 0.90
N ALA A 106 -3.93 28.01 2.07
CA ALA A 106 -5.02 28.33 2.99
C ALA A 106 -4.87 29.74 3.57
N GLN A 107 -5.91 30.54 3.41
CA GLN A 107 -5.99 31.92 3.92
C GLN A 107 -6.73 32.04 5.26
N SER A 108 -7.29 30.97 5.80
CA SER A 108 -8.11 30.99 7.00
C SER A 108 -7.79 29.84 7.95
N GLU A 109 -7.94 30.07 9.25
CA GLU A 109 -7.65 29.14 10.35
C GLU A 109 -8.70 28.01 10.55
N GLY A 110 -9.47 27.64 9.52
CA GLY A 110 -10.47 26.58 9.61
C GLY A 110 -9.87 25.17 9.72
N ASN A 111 -10.60 24.14 9.27
CA ASN A 111 -10.20 22.73 9.29
C ASN A 111 -9.11 22.37 8.26
N ILE A 112 -8.12 23.26 8.03
CA ILE A 112 -7.10 23.20 6.98
C ILE A 112 -6.36 21.85 7.01
N TYR A 113 -5.90 21.43 8.18
CA TYR A 113 -5.16 20.19 8.33
C TYR A 113 -6.03 18.95 8.11
N GLN A 114 -7.30 18.99 8.55
CA GLN A 114 -8.23 17.88 8.33
C GLN A 114 -8.57 17.72 6.85
N GLU A 115 -8.77 18.81 6.13
CA GLU A 115 -8.99 18.79 4.69
C GLU A 115 -7.75 18.33 3.94
N ALA A 116 -6.56 18.83 4.32
CA ALA A 116 -5.29 18.44 3.73
C ALA A 116 -5.03 16.93 3.85
N PHE A 117 -5.32 16.32 4.99
CA PHE A 117 -5.13 14.88 5.21
C PHE A 117 -6.21 14.02 4.53
N SER A 118 -7.36 14.58 4.17
CA SER A 118 -8.54 13.83 3.72
C SER A 118 -8.28 12.93 2.51
N GLU A 119 -7.47 13.36 1.54
CA GLU A 119 -7.16 12.57 0.35
C GLU A 119 -6.32 11.33 0.69
N ILE A 120 -5.32 11.50 1.56
CA ILE A 120 -4.50 10.37 2.03
C ILE A 120 -5.36 9.39 2.84
N GLU A 121 -6.22 9.90 3.69
CA GLU A 121 -7.11 9.10 4.53
C GLU A 121 -8.12 8.29 3.73
N LYS A 122 -8.74 8.89 2.73
CA LYS A 122 -9.67 8.20 1.81
C LYS A 122 -8.98 7.07 1.06
N GLU A 123 -7.76 7.31 0.53
CA GLU A 123 -7.03 6.30 -0.23
C GLU A 123 -6.67 5.07 0.62
N TYR A 124 -6.26 5.29 1.87
CA TYR A 124 -5.75 4.21 2.72
C TYR A 124 -6.76 3.62 3.69
N GLY A 125 -7.77 4.36 4.13
CA GLY A 125 -8.85 3.90 5.02
C GLY A 125 -8.35 3.24 6.33
N CYS A 126 -7.21 3.71 6.87
CA CYS A 126 -6.52 3.08 7.99
C CYS A 126 -6.76 3.83 9.29
N LYS A 127 -7.38 3.16 10.29
CA LYS A 127 -7.67 3.77 11.61
C LYS A 127 -6.41 4.29 12.34
N ARG A 128 -5.24 3.67 12.11
CA ARG A 128 -3.98 4.13 12.72
C ARG A 128 -3.48 5.40 12.07
N LEU A 129 -3.67 5.52 10.76
CA LEU A 129 -3.37 6.74 10.02
C LEU A 129 -4.17 7.92 10.57
N TYR A 130 -5.50 7.76 10.71
CA TYR A 130 -6.37 8.79 11.29
C TYR A 130 -5.89 9.23 12.68
N LYS A 131 -5.54 8.29 13.55
CA LYS A 131 -5.02 8.61 14.90
C LYS A 131 -3.72 9.41 14.87
N ILE A 132 -2.84 9.12 13.92
CA ILE A 132 -1.59 9.86 13.76
C ILE A 132 -1.88 11.28 13.30
N HIS A 133 -2.71 11.46 12.27
CA HIS A 133 -3.08 12.77 11.79
C HIS A 133 -3.77 13.61 12.86
N ASP A 134 -4.76 13.04 13.57
CA ASP A 134 -5.43 13.71 14.68
C ASP A 134 -4.45 14.14 15.77
N PHE A 135 -3.53 13.26 16.13
CA PHE A 135 -2.49 13.58 17.11
C PHE A 135 -1.61 14.75 16.66
N LEU A 136 -1.13 14.73 15.41
CA LEU A 136 -0.30 15.82 14.88
C LEU A 136 -1.05 17.15 14.86
N MET A 137 -2.32 17.14 14.46
CA MET A 137 -3.17 18.34 14.48
C MET A 137 -3.34 18.88 15.92
N GLN A 138 -3.61 18.01 16.88
CA GLN A 138 -3.76 18.42 18.28
C GLN A 138 -2.48 19.05 18.83
N VAL A 139 -1.32 18.46 18.54
CA VAL A 139 -0.04 18.98 19.03
C VAL A 139 0.29 20.34 18.38
N GLU A 140 0.06 20.49 17.07
CA GLU A 140 0.33 21.75 16.39
C GLU A 140 -0.58 22.88 16.85
N LEU A 141 -1.86 22.58 17.10
CA LEU A 141 -2.85 23.56 17.54
C LEU A 141 -2.73 23.93 19.05
N SER A 142 -2.43 22.96 19.90
CA SER A 142 -2.38 23.17 21.35
C SER A 142 -1.00 23.52 21.87
N GLY A 143 0.04 23.25 21.11
CA GLY A 143 1.42 23.30 21.58
C GLY A 143 1.73 22.12 22.51
N GLY A 144 2.99 21.90 22.79
CA GLY A 144 3.44 20.87 23.73
C GLY A 144 4.64 20.09 23.20
N SER A 145 5.23 19.24 24.06
CA SER A 145 6.30 18.33 23.66
C SER A 145 5.69 17.00 23.18
N PRO A 146 5.79 16.66 21.90
CA PRO A 146 5.18 15.45 21.35
C PRO A 146 6.02 14.18 21.57
N ASP A 147 7.24 14.29 22.13
CA ASP A 147 8.26 13.24 22.09
C ASP A 147 7.77 11.89 22.63
N ALA A 148 7.25 11.87 23.86
CA ALA A 148 6.80 10.63 24.49
C ALA A 148 5.63 9.98 23.74
N ALA A 149 4.68 10.78 23.25
CA ALA A 149 3.53 10.28 22.50
C ALA A 149 3.94 9.78 21.11
N ILE A 150 4.88 10.43 20.44
CA ILE A 150 5.45 9.95 19.16
C ILE A 150 6.14 8.61 19.34
N GLU A 151 6.92 8.41 20.39
CA GLU A 151 7.54 7.11 20.68
C GLU A 151 6.49 5.99 20.86
N ILE A 152 5.38 6.29 21.54
CA ILE A 152 4.27 5.34 21.70
C ILE A 152 3.65 5.00 20.33
N LEU A 153 3.41 6.00 19.47
CA LEU A 153 2.85 5.80 18.13
C LEU A 153 3.78 5.02 17.22
N LEU A 154 5.09 5.29 17.26
CA LEU A 154 6.12 4.55 16.52
C LEU A 154 6.17 3.08 16.97
N ASN A 155 6.10 2.84 18.28
CA ASN A 155 6.10 1.49 18.81
C ASN A 155 4.79 0.73 18.46
N ASP A 156 3.60 1.36 18.56
CA ASP A 156 2.33 0.76 18.11
C ASP A 156 2.38 0.40 16.62
N ARG A 157 2.95 1.29 15.78
CA ARG A 157 3.16 1.02 14.36
C ARG A 157 4.06 -0.22 14.16
N LYS A 158 5.19 -0.28 14.85
CA LYS A 158 6.14 -1.40 14.75
C LYS A 158 5.46 -2.73 15.12
N MET A 159 4.79 -2.79 16.26
CA MET A 159 4.05 -3.99 16.69
C MET A 159 2.95 -4.39 15.70
N TRP A 160 2.28 -3.43 15.09
CA TRP A 160 1.27 -3.70 14.08
C TRP A 160 1.88 -4.32 12.82
N ILE A 161 3.00 -3.80 12.33
CA ILE A 161 3.72 -4.33 11.17
C ILE A 161 4.17 -5.77 11.43
N GLU A 162 4.79 -6.01 12.57
CA GLU A 162 5.24 -7.36 12.97
C GLU A 162 4.07 -8.36 13.00
N ARG A 163 2.91 -7.94 13.51
CA ARG A 163 1.70 -8.77 13.53
C ARG A 163 1.19 -9.08 12.12
N ILE A 164 1.16 -8.09 11.22
CA ILE A 164 0.72 -8.29 9.83
C ILE A 164 1.64 -9.27 9.11
N TYR A 165 2.96 -9.07 9.19
CA TYR A 165 3.92 -9.99 8.59
C TYR A 165 3.87 -11.40 9.20
N GLY A 166 3.66 -11.51 10.51
CA GLY A 166 3.44 -12.79 11.19
C GLY A 166 2.25 -13.55 10.61
N LEU A 167 1.10 -12.89 10.47
CA LEU A 167 -0.11 -13.46 9.87
C LEU A 167 0.07 -13.85 8.39
N GLN A 168 0.79 -13.05 7.62
CA GLN A 168 1.09 -13.36 6.22
C GLN A 168 1.97 -14.61 6.10
N LYS A 169 3.00 -14.74 6.94
CA LYS A 169 3.88 -15.91 7.01
C LYS A 169 3.10 -17.17 7.39
N GLU A 170 2.21 -17.07 8.37
CA GLU A 170 1.37 -18.17 8.79
C GLU A 170 0.42 -18.64 7.67
N LYS A 171 -0.27 -17.70 6.99
CA LYS A 171 -1.11 -18.01 5.83
C LYS A 171 -0.31 -18.70 4.71
N LYS A 172 0.92 -18.26 4.44
CA LYS A 172 1.79 -18.87 3.44
C LYS A 172 2.16 -20.30 3.84
N ASN A 173 2.50 -20.53 5.09
CA ASN A 173 2.83 -21.87 5.61
C ASN A 173 1.64 -22.83 5.55
N ILE A 174 0.42 -22.36 5.86
CA ILE A 174 -0.80 -23.17 5.75
C ILE A 174 -1.06 -23.55 4.30
N LYS A 175 -0.94 -22.61 3.36
CA LYS A 175 -1.11 -22.89 1.92
C LYS A 175 -0.13 -23.97 1.44
N VAL A 176 1.13 -23.89 1.84
CA VAL A 176 2.15 -24.90 1.48
C VAL A 176 1.79 -26.26 2.04
N LYS A 177 1.34 -26.36 3.30
CA LYS A 177 0.93 -27.62 3.92
C LYS A 177 -0.26 -28.28 3.23
N VAL A 178 -1.26 -27.47 2.82
CA VAL A 178 -2.45 -27.98 2.11
C VAL A 178 -2.13 -28.42 0.68
N THR A 179 -1.07 -27.91 0.08
CA THR A 179 -0.69 -28.26 -1.31
C THR A 179 0.16 -29.54 -1.37
N ILE A 180 0.80 -29.91 -0.26
CA ILE A 180 1.71 -31.09 -0.19
C ILE A 180 1.01 -32.32 0.41
N GLY A 181 -0.12 -32.17 1.07
CA GLY A 181 -0.96 -33.27 1.60
C GLY A 181 -2.06 -33.66 0.65
#